data_16ac288b0fb7ec29a2742cd55aa48b5e
#
_entry.id   16ac288b0fb7ec29a2742cd55aa48b5e
#
_cell.length_a   1.000
_cell.length_b   1.000
_cell.length_c   1.000
_cell.angle_alpha   90.00
_cell.angle_beta   90.00
_cell.angle_gamma   90.00
#
_symmetry.space_group_name_H-M   'P 1'
#
loop_
_entity.id
_entity.type
_entity.pdbx_description
1 polymer ?
#
loop_
_entity_poly.entity_id
_entity_poly.type
_entity_poly.pdbx_seq_one_letter_code
_entity_poly.pdbx_strand_id
1 'polypeptide(L)'
;MIYTIAVDGPVGAGKSSVADEVAKRLGILHLDTGAMYRAFAWYALKQGISMEDEAALVALTEKMLPEVRYENGSQRTLIDGQDVTGLIRTPEISMATSTSSKFAGVRRAMVRRQQELAKKQSMLLDGRDIGTVVLKDATIKIYLTASAEVRAKRRFDELQKKGDPSTYEEVLADVIRRDEQDMNREVDPLRPAEDAQMLDSSEMTQEQVVEDILRRVHLKLGRKPECEVELSGMYRFVRGVFCVLFKTVLPVTYHHLERVQLDAPYILVGNHSHMFDPMLIGYPVYRYAIRFMSKKELMENAFLRWVLKGVEAIPVDRHNMDMGAIRASLKTLKEGKVLGIFPEGTRHKEGVMQDMESGAAMIALRSGCRMLPAYISRKPRLFTRTHVYFGDPISVKDIAARGINKDSCDELSERIAQAYRALVEEHQKNTADA
;
A
#
# COMPACT_ATOMS: atom_id res chain seq x y z
N MET A 1 2.78 15.14 18.92
CA MET A 1 2.72 13.69 19.25
C MET A 1 3.90 13.03 18.54
N ILE A 2 4.73 12.30 19.27
CA ILE A 2 5.81 11.50 18.66
C ILE A 2 5.20 10.22 18.12
N TYR A 3 5.54 9.85 16.90
CA TYR A 3 5.10 8.61 16.27
C TYR A 3 6.25 7.94 15.54
N THR A 4 6.20 6.63 15.42
CA THR A 4 7.24 5.83 14.79
C THR A 4 6.65 4.95 13.68
N ILE A 5 7.44 4.74 12.63
CA ILE A 5 7.11 3.91 11.49
C ILE A 5 8.17 2.82 11.38
N ALA A 6 7.74 1.57 11.35
CA ALA A 6 8.58 0.41 11.10
C ALA A 6 8.42 -0.07 9.65
N VAL A 7 9.53 -0.23 8.93
CA VAL A 7 9.54 -0.79 7.57
C VAL A 7 10.47 -1.99 7.52
N ASP A 8 9.89 -3.18 7.54
CA ASP A 8 10.63 -4.44 7.45
C ASP A 8 10.49 -5.07 6.07
N GLY A 9 11.36 -6.03 5.77
CA GLY A 9 11.27 -6.80 4.53
C GLY A 9 12.61 -7.33 4.05
N PRO A 10 12.60 -8.20 3.02
CA PRO A 10 13.79 -8.89 2.52
C PRO A 10 14.80 -7.95 1.85
N VAL A 11 15.99 -8.47 1.56
CA VAL A 11 17.04 -7.72 0.86
C VAL A 11 16.58 -7.32 -0.55
N GLY A 12 16.95 -6.13 -1.02
CA GLY A 12 16.60 -5.67 -2.38
C GLY A 12 15.14 -5.22 -2.58
N ALA A 13 14.28 -5.24 -1.53
CA ALA A 13 12.90 -4.75 -1.62
C ALA A 13 12.77 -3.22 -1.80
N GLY A 14 13.88 -2.47 -1.78
CA GLY A 14 13.87 -1.01 -1.95
C GLY A 14 13.54 -0.23 -0.67
N LYS A 15 13.59 -0.88 0.50
CA LYS A 15 13.20 -0.27 1.79
C LYS A 15 13.88 1.07 2.06
N SER A 16 15.21 1.14 2.02
CA SER A 16 15.93 2.35 2.42
C SER A 16 15.65 3.54 1.51
N SER A 17 15.56 3.32 0.19
CA SER A 17 15.23 4.40 -0.77
C SER A 17 13.80 4.90 -0.59
N VAL A 18 12.86 4.00 -0.34
CA VAL A 18 11.45 4.32 -0.06
C VAL A 18 11.33 5.00 1.31
N ALA A 19 11.99 4.48 2.33
CA ALA A 19 11.98 5.00 3.70
C ALA A 19 12.52 6.44 3.77
N ASP A 20 13.60 6.72 3.04
CA ASP A 20 14.20 8.05 2.95
C ASP A 20 13.21 9.07 2.35
N GLU A 21 12.58 8.74 1.23
CA GLU A 21 11.62 9.63 0.58
C GLU A 21 10.33 9.80 1.42
N VAL A 22 9.82 8.73 2.03
CA VAL A 22 8.67 8.80 2.94
C VAL A 22 8.98 9.70 4.14
N ALA A 23 10.13 9.51 4.78
CA ALA A 23 10.54 10.29 5.94
C ALA A 23 10.68 11.78 5.59
N LYS A 24 11.30 12.07 4.45
CA LYS A 24 11.45 13.44 3.90
C LYS A 24 10.09 14.12 3.69
N ARG A 25 9.12 13.45 3.06
CA ARG A 25 7.78 14.02 2.82
C ARG A 25 6.97 14.17 4.11
N LEU A 26 7.18 13.32 5.10
CA LEU A 26 6.56 13.46 6.42
C LEU A 26 7.26 14.48 7.33
N GLY A 27 8.43 14.98 6.95
CA GLY A 27 9.25 15.86 7.78
C GLY A 27 9.77 15.20 9.05
N ILE A 28 10.06 13.88 9.01
CA ILE A 28 10.61 13.09 10.10
C ILE A 28 11.97 12.53 9.72
N LEU A 29 12.70 11.97 10.69
CA LEU A 29 13.99 11.37 10.42
C LEU A 29 13.86 9.92 9.95
N HIS A 30 14.73 9.51 9.05
CA HIS A 30 14.90 8.12 8.62
C HIS A 30 16.14 7.52 9.31
N LEU A 31 16.03 6.33 9.90
CA LEU A 31 17.13 5.54 10.47
C LEU A 31 17.31 4.25 9.66
N ASP A 32 18.36 4.22 8.81
CA ASP A 32 18.89 2.99 8.18
C ASP A 32 19.62 2.17 9.26
N THR A 33 18.92 1.21 9.86
CA THR A 33 19.50 0.36 10.90
C THR A 33 20.60 -0.54 10.35
N GLY A 34 20.48 -0.95 9.09
CA GLY A 34 21.51 -1.70 8.38
C GLY A 34 22.83 -0.92 8.28
N ALA A 35 22.78 0.40 8.14
CA ALA A 35 23.99 1.23 8.18
C ALA A 35 24.69 1.17 9.54
N MET A 36 23.94 1.10 10.64
CA MET A 36 24.53 0.94 11.98
C MET A 36 25.26 -0.40 12.12
N TYR A 37 24.62 -1.50 11.71
CA TYR A 37 25.29 -2.82 11.73
C TYR A 37 26.52 -2.85 10.81
N ARG A 38 26.46 -2.22 9.64
CA ARG A 38 27.61 -2.11 8.73
C ARG A 38 28.75 -1.30 9.30
N ALA A 39 28.46 -0.20 9.97
CA ALA A 39 29.49 0.62 10.63
C ALA A 39 30.20 -0.15 11.75
N PHE A 40 29.44 -0.90 12.55
CA PHE A 40 30.01 -1.76 13.57
C PHE A 40 30.90 -2.85 12.97
N ALA A 41 30.46 -3.56 11.95
CA ALA A 41 31.23 -4.59 11.26
C ALA A 41 32.52 -4.00 10.64
N TRP A 42 32.41 -2.83 9.99
CA TRP A 42 33.57 -2.12 9.44
C TRP A 42 34.61 -1.80 10.54
N TYR A 43 34.14 -1.29 11.68
CA TYR A 43 35.04 -0.95 12.80
C TYR A 43 35.69 -2.20 13.40
N ALA A 44 34.93 -3.28 13.59
CA ALA A 44 35.46 -4.55 14.09
C ALA A 44 36.56 -5.12 13.17
N LEU A 45 36.33 -5.11 11.83
CA LEU A 45 37.36 -5.49 10.87
C LEU A 45 38.59 -4.62 10.93
N LYS A 46 38.43 -3.30 11.10
CA LYS A 46 39.54 -2.36 11.24
C LYS A 46 40.35 -2.62 12.50
N GLN A 47 39.72 -3.15 13.56
CA GLN A 47 40.39 -3.57 14.81
C GLN A 47 40.98 -4.99 14.71
N GLY A 48 40.89 -5.66 13.56
CA GLY A 48 41.40 -7.01 13.38
C GLY A 48 40.57 -8.10 14.09
N ILE A 49 39.32 -7.80 14.48
CA ILE A 49 38.45 -8.75 15.15
C ILE A 49 37.81 -9.67 14.14
N SER A 50 37.90 -10.98 14.36
CA SER A 50 37.19 -11.97 13.52
C SER A 50 35.67 -11.82 13.64
N MET A 51 34.98 -11.89 12.51
CA MET A 51 33.51 -11.84 12.47
C MET A 51 32.84 -13.09 13.08
N GLU A 52 33.59 -14.15 13.32
CA GLU A 52 33.12 -15.38 13.99
C GLU A 52 33.42 -15.38 15.51
N ASP A 53 34.16 -14.40 16.01
CA ASP A 53 34.47 -14.27 17.45
C ASP A 53 33.34 -13.51 18.18
N GLU A 54 32.29 -14.24 18.61
CA GLU A 54 31.18 -13.64 19.33
C GLU A 54 31.61 -12.88 20.58
N ALA A 55 32.54 -13.45 21.38
CA ALA A 55 32.96 -12.85 22.65
C ALA A 55 33.65 -11.49 22.44
N ALA A 56 34.55 -11.42 21.45
CA ALA A 56 35.25 -10.18 21.12
C ALA A 56 34.27 -9.13 20.50
N LEU A 57 33.34 -9.56 19.66
CA LEU A 57 32.35 -8.66 19.08
C LEU A 57 31.38 -8.12 20.16
N VAL A 58 30.92 -8.96 21.08
CA VAL A 58 30.07 -8.50 22.20
C VAL A 58 30.83 -7.52 23.10
N ALA A 59 32.09 -7.83 23.48
CA ALA A 59 32.91 -6.92 24.26
C ALA A 59 33.18 -5.57 23.55
N LEU A 60 33.23 -5.60 22.18
CA LEU A 60 33.35 -4.38 21.39
C LEU A 60 32.11 -3.52 21.50
N THR A 61 30.88 -4.11 21.54
CA THR A 61 29.63 -3.32 21.67
C THR A 61 29.55 -2.54 22.99
N GLU A 62 30.21 -3.00 24.05
CA GLU A 62 30.26 -2.28 25.33
C GLU A 62 31.16 -1.05 25.27
N LYS A 63 32.17 -1.07 24.40
CA LYS A 63 33.11 0.01 24.21
C LYS A 63 32.73 0.99 23.12
N MET A 64 32.17 0.50 22.05
CA MET A 64 31.93 1.28 20.85
C MET A 64 30.65 0.84 20.15
N LEU A 65 29.72 1.78 19.98
CA LEU A 65 28.52 1.64 19.18
C LEU A 65 28.45 2.78 18.14
N PRO A 66 27.84 2.54 16.98
CA PRO A 66 27.68 3.58 15.98
C PRO A 66 26.84 4.76 16.50
N GLU A 67 27.28 5.96 16.15
CA GLU A 67 26.52 7.19 16.33
C GLU A 67 25.81 7.55 15.03
N VAL A 68 24.64 8.18 15.16
CA VAL A 68 23.88 8.69 14.02
C VAL A 68 23.70 10.19 14.19
N ARG A 69 24.07 10.94 13.16
CA ARG A 69 23.82 12.38 13.03
C ARG A 69 23.02 12.62 11.76
N TYR A 70 22.34 13.73 11.71
CA TYR A 70 21.57 14.13 10.53
C TYR A 70 22.10 15.45 9.99
N GLU A 71 22.46 15.44 8.70
CA GLU A 71 22.92 16.61 7.97
C GLU A 71 22.01 16.82 6.76
N ASN A 72 21.38 17.97 6.67
CA ASN A 72 20.42 18.29 5.60
C ASN A 72 19.31 17.21 5.44
N GLY A 73 18.84 16.64 6.55
CA GLY A 73 17.84 15.58 6.57
C GLY A 73 18.34 14.17 6.25
N SER A 74 19.61 14.02 5.88
CA SER A 74 20.21 12.71 5.55
C SER A 74 21.00 12.15 6.72
N GLN A 75 20.92 10.83 6.93
CA GLN A 75 21.67 10.13 7.96
C GLN A 75 23.16 10.11 7.65
N ARG A 76 23.96 10.49 8.64
CA ARG A 76 25.40 10.23 8.72
C ARG A 76 25.65 9.20 9.81
N THR A 77 26.41 8.17 9.47
CA THR A 77 26.76 7.11 10.42
C THR A 77 28.21 7.26 10.79
N LEU A 78 28.44 7.48 12.08
CA LEU A 78 29.81 7.68 12.65
C LEU A 78 30.13 6.51 13.58
N ILE A 79 31.39 6.18 13.66
CA ILE A 79 31.93 5.27 14.68
C ILE A 79 33.34 5.73 15.04
N ASP A 80 33.64 5.79 16.35
CA ASP A 80 34.90 6.33 16.88
C ASP A 80 35.19 7.75 16.33
N GLY A 81 34.15 8.60 16.28
CA GLY A 81 34.25 9.97 15.77
C GLY A 81 34.42 10.10 14.24
N GLN A 82 34.63 9.00 13.52
CA GLN A 82 34.82 8.99 12.07
C GLN A 82 33.49 8.81 11.34
N ASP A 83 33.17 9.69 10.36
CA ASP A 83 32.06 9.45 9.41
C ASP A 83 32.42 8.32 8.45
N VAL A 84 31.68 7.22 8.52
CA VAL A 84 31.90 6.02 7.70
C VAL A 84 30.80 5.81 6.67
N THR A 85 29.88 6.76 6.52
CA THR A 85 28.70 6.63 5.65
C THR A 85 29.05 6.19 4.23
N GLY A 86 30.12 6.72 3.66
CA GLY A 86 30.61 6.37 2.32
C GLY A 86 31.42 5.07 2.25
N LEU A 87 31.89 4.55 3.40
CA LEU A 87 32.83 3.42 3.47
C LEU A 87 32.13 2.08 3.68
N ILE A 88 30.93 2.06 4.21
CA ILE A 88 30.24 0.86 4.71
C ILE A 88 29.35 0.14 3.69
N ARG A 89 29.35 0.56 2.43
CA ARG A 89 28.50 -0.02 1.38
C ARG A 89 29.29 -0.86 0.37
N THR A 90 30.21 -1.71 0.85
CA THR A 90 31.00 -2.65 0.05
C THR A 90 30.46 -4.07 0.23
N PRO A 91 30.72 -4.99 -0.73
CA PRO A 91 30.39 -6.41 -0.60
C PRO A 91 31.01 -7.05 0.63
N GLU A 92 32.29 -6.73 0.92
CA GLU A 92 33.04 -7.24 2.08
C GLU A 92 32.33 -6.87 3.40
N ILE A 93 32.01 -5.58 3.58
CA ILE A 93 31.32 -5.11 4.79
C ILE A 93 29.92 -5.71 4.89
N SER A 94 29.25 -5.92 3.77
CA SER A 94 27.93 -6.56 3.75
C SER A 94 27.99 -8.01 4.22
N MET A 95 29.01 -8.78 3.84
CA MET A 95 29.23 -10.14 4.34
C MET A 95 29.59 -10.13 5.85
N ALA A 96 30.54 -9.30 6.23
CA ALA A 96 30.91 -9.14 7.64
C ALA A 96 29.72 -8.79 8.53
N THR A 97 28.84 -7.92 8.04
CA THR A 97 27.59 -7.55 8.73
C THR A 97 26.64 -8.74 8.88
N SER A 98 26.44 -9.52 7.82
CA SER A 98 25.60 -10.71 7.87
C SER A 98 26.10 -11.71 8.91
N THR A 99 27.40 -11.91 9.00
CA THR A 99 28.03 -12.81 9.97
C THR A 99 27.92 -12.28 11.40
N SER A 100 28.31 -11.02 11.66
CA SER A 100 28.32 -10.45 13.01
C SER A 100 26.94 -10.20 13.58
N SER A 101 25.93 -9.92 12.72
CA SER A 101 24.55 -9.66 13.15
C SER A 101 23.75 -10.89 13.57
N LYS A 102 24.29 -12.11 13.40
CA LYS A 102 23.67 -13.34 13.93
C LYS A 102 23.78 -13.45 15.46
N PHE A 103 24.76 -12.82 16.06
CA PHE A 103 25.02 -12.94 17.50
C PHE A 103 24.06 -12.14 18.35
N ALA A 104 23.42 -12.82 19.31
CA ALA A 104 22.40 -12.24 20.17
C ALA A 104 22.92 -11.04 21.00
N GLY A 105 24.18 -11.08 21.47
CA GLY A 105 24.81 -9.99 22.22
C GLY A 105 24.95 -8.72 21.41
N VAL A 106 25.43 -8.84 20.16
CA VAL A 106 25.56 -7.70 19.22
C VAL A 106 24.19 -7.11 18.91
N ARG A 107 23.19 -7.98 18.64
CA ARG A 107 21.82 -7.52 18.36
C ARG A 107 21.22 -6.74 19.52
N ARG A 108 21.30 -7.28 20.74
CA ARG A 108 20.77 -6.59 21.95
C ARG A 108 21.33 -5.19 22.12
N ALA A 109 22.63 -5.00 21.88
CA ALA A 109 23.27 -3.70 21.97
C ALA A 109 22.75 -2.74 20.89
N MET A 110 22.66 -3.20 19.63
CA MET A 110 22.13 -2.40 18.53
C MET A 110 20.65 -2.04 18.71
N VAL A 111 19.81 -3.00 19.09
CA VAL A 111 18.38 -2.78 19.36
C VAL A 111 18.19 -1.71 20.44
N ARG A 112 18.93 -1.80 21.55
CA ARG A 112 18.89 -0.79 22.62
C ARG A 112 19.21 0.60 22.08
N ARG A 113 20.27 0.72 21.28
CA ARG A 113 20.69 2.00 20.69
C ARG A 113 19.65 2.58 19.74
N GLN A 114 19.04 1.74 18.92
CA GLN A 114 17.95 2.13 17.99
C GLN A 114 16.70 2.59 18.76
N GLN A 115 16.33 1.90 19.82
CA GLN A 115 15.21 2.29 20.69
C GLN A 115 15.45 3.63 21.40
N GLU A 116 16.67 3.89 21.87
CA GLU A 116 17.05 5.17 22.46
C GLU A 116 16.91 6.34 21.48
N LEU A 117 17.27 6.13 20.22
CA LEU A 117 17.10 7.13 19.16
C LEU A 117 15.62 7.38 18.86
N ALA A 118 14.84 6.32 18.76
CA ALA A 118 13.41 6.40 18.42
C ALA A 118 12.53 7.06 19.49
N LYS A 119 12.99 7.08 20.75
CA LYS A 119 12.27 7.77 21.85
C LYS A 119 12.34 9.29 21.79
N LYS A 120 13.30 9.86 21.07
CA LYS A 120 13.58 11.30 21.11
C LYS A 120 12.67 12.12 20.20
N GLN A 121 12.22 11.55 19.10
CA GLN A 121 11.44 12.25 18.07
C GLN A 121 10.74 11.28 17.14
N SER A 122 9.79 11.79 16.32
CA SER A 122 9.17 10.98 15.27
C SER A 122 10.19 10.55 14.24
N MET A 123 10.22 9.24 13.92
CA MET A 123 11.13 8.72 12.91
C MET A 123 10.60 7.44 12.25
N LEU A 124 11.16 7.17 11.09
CA LEU A 124 10.98 5.94 10.36
C LEU A 124 12.25 5.09 10.47
N LEU A 125 12.11 3.83 10.85
CA LEU A 125 13.20 2.86 10.87
C LEU A 125 12.98 1.82 9.79
N ASP A 126 14.02 1.50 9.03
CA ASP A 126 13.99 0.37 8.12
C ASP A 126 14.98 -0.73 8.53
N GLY A 127 14.56 -1.98 8.36
CA GLY A 127 15.38 -3.13 8.78
C GLY A 127 14.81 -4.49 8.40
N ARG A 128 14.88 -5.45 9.35
CA ARG A 128 14.42 -6.83 9.19
C ARG A 128 13.47 -7.26 10.32
N ASP A 129 13.60 -6.63 11.45
CA ASP A 129 12.94 -6.96 12.71
C ASP A 129 12.52 -5.71 13.49
N ILE A 130 12.28 -4.62 12.77
CA ILE A 130 11.94 -3.35 13.39
C ILE A 130 10.58 -3.47 14.09
N GLY A 131 9.55 -3.96 13.39
CA GLY A 131 8.20 -4.11 13.93
C GLY A 131 8.02 -5.26 14.92
N THR A 132 8.93 -6.26 14.89
CA THR A 132 8.85 -7.43 15.78
C THR A 132 9.69 -7.29 17.04
N VAL A 133 10.80 -6.54 16.99
CA VAL A 133 11.80 -6.45 18.08
C VAL A 133 12.09 -5.02 18.50
N VAL A 134 12.46 -4.15 17.57
CA VAL A 134 12.95 -2.80 17.90
C VAL A 134 11.81 -1.89 18.33
N LEU A 135 10.74 -1.82 17.54
CA LEU A 135 9.57 -0.96 17.72
C LEU A 135 8.28 -1.79 17.76
N LYS A 136 8.14 -2.61 18.79
CA LYS A 136 6.95 -3.46 18.96
C LYS A 136 5.64 -2.66 19.00
N ASP A 137 5.72 -1.41 19.50
CA ASP A 137 4.59 -0.48 19.61
C ASP A 137 4.66 0.63 18.55
N ALA A 138 5.28 0.37 17.38
CA ALA A 138 5.30 1.35 16.29
C ALA A 138 3.88 1.77 15.92
N THR A 139 3.71 3.06 15.63
CA THR A 139 2.40 3.62 15.22
C THR A 139 1.87 2.92 13.98
N ILE A 140 2.76 2.58 13.05
CA ILE A 140 2.45 1.77 11.88
C ILE A 140 3.63 0.85 11.55
N LYS A 141 3.33 -0.37 11.13
CA LYS A 141 4.30 -1.36 10.68
C LYS A 141 3.98 -1.75 9.25
N ILE A 142 4.98 -1.64 8.39
CA ILE A 142 4.90 -2.02 6.97
C ILE A 142 5.88 -3.17 6.73
N TYR A 143 5.42 -4.22 6.10
CA TYR A 143 6.29 -5.26 5.57
C TYR A 143 6.36 -5.13 4.05
N LEU A 144 7.45 -4.50 3.58
CA LEU A 144 7.68 -4.24 2.16
C LEU A 144 8.35 -5.44 1.51
N THR A 145 7.69 -6.04 0.54
CA THR A 145 8.21 -7.21 -0.21
C THR A 145 8.15 -7.00 -1.72
N ALA A 146 8.82 -7.87 -2.43
CA ALA A 146 8.68 -8.10 -3.87
C ALA A 146 9.22 -9.50 -4.16
N SER A 147 8.89 -10.09 -5.34
CA SER A 147 9.44 -11.39 -5.72
C SER A 147 10.98 -11.37 -5.78
N ALA A 148 11.63 -12.51 -5.58
CA ALA A 148 13.09 -12.60 -5.59
C ALA A 148 13.67 -12.14 -6.92
N GLU A 149 12.99 -12.46 -8.02
CA GLU A 149 13.38 -12.09 -9.38
C GLU A 149 13.35 -10.57 -9.60
N VAL A 150 12.28 -9.91 -9.13
CA VAL A 150 12.15 -8.45 -9.23
C VAL A 150 13.23 -7.74 -8.39
N ARG A 151 13.50 -8.25 -7.19
CA ARG A 151 14.55 -7.70 -6.32
C ARG A 151 15.95 -7.91 -6.88
N ALA A 152 16.21 -9.10 -7.43
CA ALA A 152 17.45 -9.40 -8.12
C ALA A 152 17.63 -8.50 -9.36
N LYS A 153 16.58 -8.30 -10.16
CA LYS A 153 16.64 -7.42 -11.32
C LYS A 153 16.96 -5.97 -10.95
N ARG A 154 16.27 -5.42 -9.92
CA ARG A 154 16.57 -4.08 -9.40
C ARG A 154 18.02 -3.97 -8.95
N ARG A 155 18.52 -4.98 -8.21
CA ARG A 155 19.90 -5.00 -7.73
C ARG A 155 20.92 -5.15 -8.86
N PHE A 156 20.65 -6.01 -9.81
CA PHE A 156 21.49 -6.18 -11.00
C PHE A 156 21.63 -4.88 -11.80
N ASP A 157 20.51 -4.18 -12.04
CA ASP A 157 20.52 -2.90 -12.75
C ASP A 157 21.32 -1.81 -12.00
N GLU A 158 21.29 -1.81 -10.66
CA GLU A 158 22.14 -0.93 -9.84
C GLU A 158 23.64 -1.27 -9.95
N LEU A 159 23.99 -2.56 -9.96
CA LEU A 159 25.37 -3.03 -10.07
C LEU A 159 25.93 -2.75 -11.47
N GLN A 160 25.17 -3.00 -12.51
CA GLN A 160 25.55 -2.68 -13.89
C GLN A 160 25.84 -1.19 -14.09
N LYS A 161 25.04 -0.30 -13.51
CA LYS A 161 25.31 1.16 -13.54
C LYS A 161 26.63 1.55 -12.88
N LYS A 162 27.14 0.72 -11.97
CA LYS A 162 28.43 0.92 -11.27
C LYS A 162 29.58 0.20 -11.94
N GLY A 163 29.33 -0.51 -13.05
CA GLY A 163 30.33 -1.28 -13.76
C GLY A 163 30.71 -2.60 -13.07
N ASP A 164 29.87 -3.13 -12.21
CA ASP A 164 30.07 -4.40 -11.52
C ASP A 164 29.93 -5.56 -12.53
N PRO A 165 30.84 -6.54 -12.57
CA PRO A 165 30.84 -7.61 -13.56
C PRO A 165 29.85 -8.76 -13.24
N SER A 166 29.13 -8.72 -12.13
CA SER A 166 28.24 -9.79 -11.69
C SER A 166 27.15 -10.08 -12.74
N THR A 167 26.82 -11.35 -12.90
CA THR A 167 25.70 -11.80 -13.75
C THR A 167 24.37 -11.69 -12.97
N TYR A 168 23.25 -11.72 -13.71
CA TYR A 168 21.92 -11.72 -13.08
C TYR A 168 21.70 -12.96 -12.21
N GLU A 169 22.15 -14.12 -12.66
CA GLU A 169 22.04 -15.39 -11.95
C GLU A 169 22.80 -15.39 -10.62
N GLU A 170 24.00 -14.81 -10.59
CA GLU A 170 24.78 -14.62 -9.35
C GLU A 170 24.05 -13.69 -8.37
N VAL A 171 23.50 -12.58 -8.87
CA VAL A 171 22.74 -11.64 -8.04
C VAL A 171 21.46 -12.28 -7.49
N LEU A 172 20.75 -13.07 -8.30
CA LEU A 172 19.54 -13.79 -7.86
C LEU A 172 19.87 -14.83 -6.80
N ALA A 173 20.94 -15.62 -7.01
CA ALA A 173 21.39 -16.60 -6.02
C ALA A 173 21.78 -15.92 -4.68
N ASP A 174 22.46 -14.76 -4.74
CA ASP A 174 22.82 -14.00 -3.53
C ASP A 174 21.58 -13.46 -2.80
N VAL A 175 20.57 -12.98 -3.53
CA VAL A 175 19.29 -12.52 -2.96
C VAL A 175 18.58 -13.67 -2.25
N ILE A 176 18.43 -14.83 -2.88
CA ILE A 176 17.76 -16.00 -2.29
C ILE A 176 18.53 -16.48 -1.05
N ARG A 177 19.83 -16.62 -1.14
CA ARG A 177 20.68 -17.04 -0.01
C ARG A 177 20.55 -16.12 1.20
N ARG A 178 20.52 -14.79 0.98
CA ARG A 178 20.35 -13.82 2.07
C ARG A 178 18.97 -13.86 2.69
N ASP A 179 17.93 -14.08 1.90
CA ASP A 179 16.58 -14.23 2.42
C ASP A 179 16.48 -15.47 3.32
N GLU A 180 17.04 -16.60 2.87
CA GLU A 180 17.10 -17.81 3.68
C GLU A 180 17.86 -17.59 5.00
N GLN A 181 18.98 -16.88 4.96
CA GLN A 181 19.75 -16.53 6.16
C GLN A 181 18.95 -15.63 7.10
N ASP A 182 18.28 -14.58 6.57
CA ASP A 182 17.50 -13.64 7.38
C ASP A 182 16.24 -14.32 7.98
N MET A 183 15.59 -15.22 7.24
CA MET A 183 14.36 -15.91 7.68
C MET A 183 14.64 -17.05 8.66
N ASN A 184 15.77 -17.77 8.49
CA ASN A 184 16.10 -18.97 9.28
C ASN A 184 17.09 -18.67 10.42
N ARG A 185 17.49 -17.42 10.64
CA ARG A 185 18.38 -17.12 11.76
C ARG A 185 17.70 -17.42 13.09
N GLU A 186 18.47 -17.93 14.04
CA GLU A 186 17.99 -18.38 15.35
C GLU A 186 17.43 -17.22 16.19
N VAL A 187 18.04 -16.04 16.09
CA VAL A 187 17.68 -14.86 16.88
C VAL A 187 17.02 -13.81 15.98
N ASP A 188 15.81 -13.38 16.34
CA ASP A 188 15.03 -12.33 15.66
C ASP A 188 14.91 -12.55 14.14
N PRO A 189 14.36 -13.66 13.65
CA PRO A 189 14.25 -13.94 12.23
C PRO A 189 13.41 -12.89 11.49
N LEU A 190 13.70 -12.70 10.21
CA LEU A 190 12.89 -11.87 9.33
C LEU A 190 11.50 -12.47 9.18
N ARG A 191 10.52 -11.82 9.74
CA ARG A 191 9.09 -12.17 9.61
C ARG A 191 8.23 -10.92 9.76
N PRO A 192 7.06 -10.86 9.13
CA PRO A 192 6.13 -9.77 9.37
C PRO A 192 5.65 -9.80 10.83
N ALA A 193 5.49 -8.64 11.45
CA ALA A 193 4.77 -8.53 12.71
C ALA A 193 3.28 -8.84 12.48
N GLU A 194 2.58 -9.32 13.50
CA GLU A 194 1.16 -9.72 13.39
C GLU A 194 0.26 -8.55 12.91
N ASP A 195 0.59 -7.34 13.32
CA ASP A 195 -0.10 -6.11 12.94
C ASP A 195 0.56 -5.36 11.76
N ALA A 196 1.53 -5.99 11.07
CA ALA A 196 2.19 -5.39 9.92
C ALA A 196 1.28 -5.41 8.68
N GLN A 197 1.22 -4.28 8.01
CA GLN A 197 0.54 -4.15 6.72
C GLN A 197 1.48 -4.61 5.61
N MET A 198 1.10 -5.69 4.93
CA MET A 198 1.86 -6.21 3.79
C MET A 198 1.79 -5.24 2.60
N LEU A 199 2.92 -5.01 1.94
CA LEU A 199 3.02 -4.20 0.73
C LEU A 199 3.92 -4.91 -0.29
N ASP A 200 3.31 -5.53 -1.28
CA ASP A 200 4.02 -6.13 -2.40
C ASP A 200 4.29 -5.07 -3.47
N SER A 201 5.57 -4.80 -3.70
CA SER A 201 6.04 -3.80 -4.67
C SER A 201 6.49 -4.40 -6.00
N SER A 202 6.17 -5.66 -6.28
CA SER A 202 6.65 -6.36 -7.49
C SER A 202 6.27 -5.63 -8.79
N GLU A 203 5.05 -5.08 -8.84
CA GLU A 203 4.53 -4.35 -10.00
C GLU A 203 4.47 -2.82 -9.79
N MET A 204 5.07 -2.30 -8.73
CA MET A 204 4.98 -0.89 -8.37
C MET A 204 6.27 -0.15 -8.69
N THR A 205 6.13 1.10 -9.12
CA THR A 205 7.26 2.04 -9.14
C THR A 205 7.61 2.48 -7.72
N GLN A 206 8.83 3.00 -7.51
CA GLN A 206 9.23 3.53 -6.21
C GLN A 206 8.27 4.61 -5.72
N GLU A 207 7.84 5.51 -6.60
CA GLU A 207 6.89 6.58 -6.29
C GLU A 207 5.54 6.03 -5.80
N GLN A 208 5.00 5.01 -6.45
CA GLN A 208 3.77 4.36 -6.03
C GLN A 208 3.87 3.70 -4.65
N VAL A 209 5.03 3.11 -4.33
CA VAL A 209 5.29 2.54 -3.01
C VAL A 209 5.34 3.62 -1.94
N VAL A 210 6.04 4.74 -2.22
CA VAL A 210 6.13 5.90 -1.33
C VAL A 210 4.74 6.47 -1.04
N GLU A 211 3.95 6.71 -2.08
CA GLU A 211 2.58 7.23 -1.95
C GLU A 211 1.68 6.28 -1.14
N ASP A 212 1.80 4.96 -1.36
CA ASP A 212 1.03 3.98 -0.59
C ASP A 212 1.38 4.03 0.90
N ILE A 213 2.66 4.10 1.25
CA ILE A 213 3.09 4.19 2.65
C ILE A 213 2.64 5.51 3.27
N LEU A 214 2.84 6.65 2.59
CA LEU A 214 2.37 7.95 3.08
C LEU A 214 0.88 7.95 3.39
N ARG A 215 0.10 7.38 2.50
CA ARG A 215 -1.33 7.22 2.65
C ARG A 215 -1.69 6.42 3.91
N ARG A 216 -1.07 5.24 4.11
CA ARG A 216 -1.30 4.40 5.29
C ARG A 216 -0.93 5.12 6.58
N VAL A 217 0.17 5.87 6.57
CA VAL A 217 0.60 6.70 7.71
C VAL A 217 -0.42 7.80 8.02
N HIS A 218 -0.86 8.54 6.99
CA HIS A 218 -1.85 9.60 7.18
C HIS A 218 -3.18 9.06 7.74
N LEU A 219 -3.65 7.93 7.22
CA LEU A 219 -4.84 7.25 7.74
C LEU A 219 -4.69 6.87 9.21
N LYS A 220 -3.56 6.26 9.58
CA LYS A 220 -3.29 5.84 10.95
C LYS A 220 -3.19 7.02 11.93
N LEU A 221 -2.66 8.15 11.47
CA LEU A 221 -2.56 9.39 12.24
C LEU A 221 -3.86 10.21 12.25
N GLY A 222 -4.93 9.73 11.62
CA GLY A 222 -6.19 10.49 11.49
C GLY A 222 -6.06 11.74 10.61
N ARG A 223 -4.97 11.87 9.84
CA ARG A 223 -4.77 12.97 8.89
C ARG A 223 -5.48 12.61 7.59
N LYS A 224 -6.21 13.54 7.02
CA LYS A 224 -6.74 13.38 5.66
C LYS A 224 -5.57 13.53 4.68
N PRO A 225 -5.30 12.54 3.81
CA PRO A 225 -4.37 12.76 2.70
C PRO A 225 -4.82 13.96 1.87
N GLU A 226 -3.88 14.71 1.35
CA GLU A 226 -4.19 15.79 0.41
C GLU A 226 -4.87 15.20 -0.83
N CYS A 227 -5.93 15.88 -1.29
CA CYS A 227 -6.64 15.46 -2.49
C CYS A 227 -5.81 15.86 -3.72
N GLU A 228 -5.35 14.88 -4.49
CA GLU A 228 -4.52 15.13 -5.69
C GLU A 228 -5.29 15.74 -6.85
N VAL A 229 -6.61 15.76 -6.79
CA VAL A 229 -7.48 16.33 -7.81
C VAL A 229 -8.31 17.45 -7.21
N GLU A 230 -8.34 18.60 -7.86
CA GLU A 230 -9.28 19.67 -7.49
C GLU A 230 -10.71 19.17 -7.62
N LEU A 231 -11.33 18.88 -6.48
CA LEU A 231 -12.74 18.53 -6.43
C LEU A 231 -13.57 19.79 -6.68
N SER A 232 -14.56 19.68 -7.58
CA SER A 232 -15.51 20.79 -7.80
C SER A 232 -16.18 21.20 -6.48
N GLY A 233 -16.56 22.49 -6.38
CA GLY A 233 -17.27 23.00 -5.21
C GLY A 233 -18.53 22.18 -4.88
N MET A 234 -19.26 21.74 -5.91
CA MET A 234 -20.43 20.89 -5.79
C MET A 234 -20.06 19.50 -5.24
N TYR A 235 -18.98 18.88 -5.71
CA TYR A 235 -18.53 17.58 -5.22
C TYR A 235 -18.18 17.66 -3.70
N ARG A 236 -17.45 18.72 -3.31
CA ARG A 236 -17.12 18.97 -1.89
C ARG A 236 -18.36 19.21 -1.04
N PHE A 237 -19.33 19.96 -1.55
CA PHE A 237 -20.60 20.21 -0.85
C PHE A 237 -21.39 18.91 -0.65
N VAL A 238 -21.65 18.16 -1.71
CA VAL A 238 -22.38 16.88 -1.65
C VAL A 238 -21.69 15.93 -0.67
N ARG A 239 -20.38 15.81 -0.75
CA ARG A 239 -19.58 14.97 0.16
C ARG A 239 -19.69 15.43 1.63
N GLY A 240 -19.68 16.75 1.87
CA GLY A 240 -19.86 17.33 3.20
C GLY A 240 -21.22 16.99 3.82
N VAL A 241 -22.29 17.10 3.02
CA VAL A 241 -23.65 16.72 3.44
C VAL A 241 -23.71 15.23 3.84
N PHE A 242 -23.15 14.34 2.99
CA PHE A 242 -23.13 12.91 3.31
C PHE A 242 -22.19 12.56 4.46
N CYS A 243 -21.13 13.33 4.70
CA CYS A 243 -20.28 13.16 5.87
C CYS A 243 -21.09 13.33 7.18
N VAL A 244 -21.89 14.38 7.25
CA VAL A 244 -22.76 14.61 8.41
C VAL A 244 -23.83 13.51 8.49
N LEU A 245 -24.49 13.21 7.38
CA LEU A 245 -25.55 12.21 7.31
C LEU A 245 -25.10 10.81 7.76
N PHE A 246 -23.94 10.36 7.30
CA PHE A 246 -23.38 9.04 7.64
C PHE A 246 -22.86 8.95 9.08
N LYS A 247 -22.53 10.09 9.70
CA LYS A 247 -22.11 10.12 11.11
C LYS A 247 -23.27 10.18 12.09
N THR A 248 -24.40 10.76 11.67
CA THR A 248 -25.52 11.09 12.58
C THR A 248 -26.75 10.22 12.37
N VAL A 249 -27.27 10.19 11.15
CA VAL A 249 -28.61 9.65 10.86
C VAL A 249 -28.57 8.31 10.14
N LEU A 250 -27.60 8.11 9.28
CA LEU A 250 -27.38 6.89 8.51
C LEU A 250 -26.00 6.30 8.84
N PRO A 251 -25.82 5.71 10.04
CA PRO A 251 -24.48 5.26 10.45
C PRO A 251 -23.92 4.19 9.51
N VAL A 252 -22.67 4.39 9.08
CA VAL A 252 -21.96 3.49 8.18
C VAL A 252 -20.66 3.03 8.83
N THR A 253 -20.39 1.73 8.75
CA THR A 253 -19.10 1.15 9.09
C THR A 253 -18.42 0.66 7.82
N TYR A 254 -17.19 1.08 7.62
CA TYR A 254 -16.37 0.70 6.49
C TYR A 254 -15.35 -0.35 6.90
N HIS A 255 -15.18 -1.38 6.08
CA HIS A 255 -14.21 -2.44 6.25
C HIS A 255 -13.21 -2.41 5.09
N HIS A 256 -11.93 -2.67 5.36
CA HIS A 256 -10.84 -2.68 4.38
C HIS A 256 -10.63 -1.33 3.67
N LEU A 257 -10.66 -0.24 4.43
CA LEU A 257 -10.44 1.12 3.91
C LEU A 257 -9.08 1.30 3.23
N GLU A 258 -8.09 0.51 3.60
CA GLU A 258 -6.77 0.49 2.96
C GLU A 258 -6.84 0.13 1.48
N ARG A 259 -7.82 -0.70 1.07
CA ARG A 259 -8.01 -1.12 -0.32
C ARG A 259 -8.62 -0.05 -1.21
N VAL A 260 -9.34 0.90 -0.61
CA VAL A 260 -10.03 1.99 -1.34
C VAL A 260 -9.06 3.05 -1.89
N GLN A 261 -7.89 3.12 -1.33
CA GLN A 261 -6.93 4.18 -1.62
C GLN A 261 -5.95 3.79 -2.73
N LEU A 262 -6.46 3.15 -3.78
CA LEU A 262 -5.70 2.83 -4.99
C LEU A 262 -5.34 4.09 -5.76
N ASP A 263 -4.21 4.03 -6.47
CA ASP A 263 -3.90 5.06 -7.47
C ASP A 263 -4.83 4.93 -8.66
N ALA A 264 -5.41 6.05 -9.06
CA ALA A 264 -6.23 6.12 -10.27
C ALA A 264 -5.35 5.96 -11.54
N PRO A 265 -5.87 5.43 -12.64
CA PRO A 265 -7.28 5.10 -12.85
C PRO A 265 -7.66 3.70 -12.36
N TYR A 266 -8.86 3.57 -11.82
CA TYR A 266 -9.47 2.29 -11.51
C TYR A 266 -11.00 2.37 -11.62
N ILE A 267 -11.66 1.21 -11.61
CA ILE A 267 -13.12 1.11 -11.68
C ILE A 267 -13.63 0.62 -10.31
N LEU A 268 -14.44 1.42 -9.65
CA LEU A 268 -15.13 1.06 -8.42
C LEU A 268 -16.45 0.38 -8.78
N VAL A 269 -16.65 -0.86 -8.35
CA VAL A 269 -17.80 -1.69 -8.70
C VAL A 269 -18.60 -2.02 -7.44
N GLY A 270 -19.88 -1.67 -7.41
CA GLY A 270 -20.76 -1.89 -6.26
C GLY A 270 -22.05 -2.62 -6.60
N ASN A 271 -22.68 -3.29 -5.63
CA ASN A 271 -24.07 -3.72 -5.71
C ASN A 271 -25.00 -2.52 -5.57
N HIS A 272 -26.16 -2.56 -6.26
CA HIS A 272 -27.08 -1.42 -6.31
C HIS A 272 -28.45 -1.76 -5.74
N SER A 273 -28.75 -1.17 -4.59
CA SER A 273 -30.03 -1.38 -3.89
C SER A 273 -30.78 -0.08 -3.56
N HIS A 274 -30.05 1.04 -3.48
CA HIS A 274 -30.58 2.32 -3.03
C HIS A 274 -29.95 3.51 -3.77
N MET A 275 -30.65 4.65 -3.81
CA MET A 275 -30.15 5.87 -4.45
C MET A 275 -28.88 6.46 -3.80
N PHE A 276 -28.61 6.11 -2.55
CA PHE A 276 -27.41 6.59 -1.82
C PHE A 276 -26.19 5.66 -1.98
N ASP A 277 -26.32 4.53 -2.69
CA ASP A 277 -25.20 3.60 -2.87
C ASP A 277 -23.95 4.25 -3.49
N PRO A 278 -24.07 5.15 -4.51
CA PRO A 278 -22.92 5.87 -5.01
C PRO A 278 -22.18 6.67 -3.93
N MET A 279 -22.93 7.24 -2.99
CA MET A 279 -22.36 8.00 -1.88
C MET A 279 -21.74 7.08 -0.84
N LEU A 280 -22.35 5.92 -0.55
CA LEU A 280 -21.83 4.94 0.40
C LEU A 280 -20.47 4.40 -0.01
N ILE A 281 -20.31 3.96 -1.27
CA ILE A 281 -19.04 3.42 -1.76
C ILE A 281 -18.05 4.52 -2.17
N GLY A 282 -18.53 5.69 -2.57
CA GLY A 282 -17.70 6.81 -3.01
C GLY A 282 -17.18 7.69 -1.89
N TYR A 283 -17.87 7.75 -0.75
CA TYR A 283 -17.47 8.63 0.36
C TYR A 283 -16.05 8.37 0.87
N PRO A 284 -15.60 7.12 1.06
CA PRO A 284 -14.23 6.86 1.53
C PRO A 284 -13.14 7.10 0.48
N VAL A 285 -13.48 7.20 -0.80
CA VAL A 285 -12.53 7.58 -1.86
C VAL A 285 -12.34 9.10 -1.84
N TYR A 286 -11.39 9.61 -1.08
CA TYR A 286 -11.24 11.06 -0.89
C TYR A 286 -10.11 11.70 -1.72
N ARG A 287 -9.23 10.89 -2.32
CA ARG A 287 -8.16 11.39 -3.20
C ARG A 287 -8.68 11.82 -4.58
N TYR A 288 -9.76 11.21 -5.05
CA TYR A 288 -10.26 11.39 -6.41
C TYR A 288 -11.76 11.68 -6.44
N ALA A 289 -12.19 12.45 -7.43
CA ALA A 289 -13.59 12.52 -7.81
C ALA A 289 -13.98 11.23 -8.54
N ILE A 290 -15.03 10.58 -8.09
CA ILE A 290 -15.58 9.41 -8.77
C ILE A 290 -16.66 9.88 -9.74
N ARG A 291 -16.56 9.47 -10.98
CA ARG A 291 -17.61 9.67 -11.99
C ARG A 291 -18.50 8.43 -12.04
N PHE A 292 -19.68 8.53 -11.45
CA PHE A 292 -20.65 7.44 -11.49
C PHE A 292 -21.47 7.46 -12.78
N MET A 293 -21.75 6.28 -13.31
CA MET A 293 -22.75 6.13 -14.36
C MET A 293 -24.15 6.32 -13.76
N SER A 294 -24.96 7.18 -14.33
CA SER A 294 -26.29 7.53 -13.86
C SER A 294 -27.35 7.40 -14.96
N LYS A 295 -28.56 7.08 -14.58
CA LYS A 295 -29.70 6.95 -15.50
C LYS A 295 -29.98 8.29 -16.21
N LYS A 296 -30.09 8.28 -17.56
CA LYS A 296 -30.28 9.48 -18.40
C LYS A 296 -31.54 10.25 -18.03
N GLU A 297 -32.60 9.57 -17.64
CA GLU A 297 -33.89 10.19 -17.27
C GLU A 297 -33.80 11.03 -15.99
N LEU A 298 -32.77 10.79 -15.13
CA LEU A 298 -32.52 11.65 -13.98
C LEU A 298 -32.08 13.08 -14.40
N MET A 299 -31.61 13.24 -15.64
CA MET A 299 -31.27 14.54 -16.21
C MET A 299 -32.51 15.35 -16.66
N GLU A 300 -33.70 14.80 -16.69
CA GLU A 300 -34.92 15.51 -16.99
C GLU A 300 -35.34 16.47 -15.88
N ASN A 301 -35.11 16.06 -14.62
CA ASN A 301 -35.31 16.92 -13.48
C ASN A 301 -34.21 17.99 -13.37
N ALA A 302 -34.59 19.25 -13.36
CA ALA A 302 -33.65 20.38 -13.38
C ALA A 302 -32.68 20.40 -12.18
N PHE A 303 -33.18 20.07 -10.98
CA PHE A 303 -32.36 20.02 -9.77
C PHE A 303 -31.37 18.83 -9.81
N LEU A 304 -31.85 17.62 -10.17
CA LEU A 304 -30.99 16.46 -10.28
C LEU A 304 -29.96 16.65 -11.38
N ARG A 305 -30.33 17.26 -12.52
CA ARG A 305 -29.42 17.62 -13.60
C ARG A 305 -28.31 18.54 -13.12
N TRP A 306 -28.63 19.54 -12.31
CA TRP A 306 -27.65 20.46 -11.76
C TRP A 306 -26.67 19.76 -10.81
N VAL A 307 -27.17 18.89 -9.91
CA VAL A 307 -26.33 18.09 -9.00
C VAL A 307 -25.45 17.12 -9.80
N LEU A 308 -26.04 16.32 -10.69
CA LEU A 308 -25.33 15.28 -11.46
C LEU A 308 -24.26 15.86 -12.38
N LYS A 309 -24.53 17.02 -13.00
CA LYS A 309 -23.49 17.78 -13.75
C LYS A 309 -22.37 18.27 -12.82
N GLY A 310 -22.72 18.75 -11.64
CA GLY A 310 -21.75 19.26 -10.66
C GLY A 310 -20.82 18.19 -10.09
N VAL A 311 -21.29 16.92 -10.02
CA VAL A 311 -20.46 15.75 -9.65
C VAL A 311 -19.92 14.99 -10.86
N GLU A 312 -20.08 15.53 -12.07
CA GLU A 312 -19.59 14.98 -13.33
C GLU A 312 -20.10 13.55 -13.62
N ALA A 313 -21.35 13.23 -13.26
CA ALA A 313 -21.94 11.93 -13.51
C ALA A 313 -22.11 11.67 -15.02
N ILE A 314 -21.91 10.41 -15.45
CA ILE A 314 -22.03 9.99 -16.85
C ILE A 314 -23.46 9.50 -17.09
N PRO A 315 -24.28 10.19 -17.90
CA PRO A 315 -25.62 9.73 -18.23
C PRO A 315 -25.57 8.51 -19.16
N VAL A 316 -26.39 7.50 -18.88
CA VAL A 316 -26.47 6.23 -19.63
C VAL A 316 -27.90 5.95 -20.01
N ASP A 317 -28.11 5.62 -21.29
CA ASP A 317 -29.34 5.02 -21.78
C ASP A 317 -29.28 3.49 -21.57
N ARG A 318 -30.16 2.97 -20.70
CA ARG A 318 -30.15 1.55 -20.33
C ARG A 318 -30.92 0.67 -21.28
N HIS A 319 -31.71 1.26 -22.18
CA HIS A 319 -32.55 0.52 -23.12
C HIS A 319 -31.82 0.13 -24.42
N ASN A 320 -30.66 0.75 -24.65
CA ASN A 320 -29.82 0.50 -25.83
C ASN A 320 -28.34 0.45 -25.41
N MET A 321 -27.51 -0.23 -26.21
CA MET A 321 -26.08 -0.19 -26.04
C MET A 321 -25.56 1.25 -26.25
N ASP A 322 -25.38 2.00 -25.16
CA ASP A 322 -24.97 3.42 -25.20
C ASP A 322 -23.47 3.56 -25.46
N MET A 323 -23.11 3.60 -26.73
CA MET A 323 -21.71 3.83 -27.14
C MET A 323 -21.17 5.18 -26.67
N GLY A 324 -22.05 6.18 -26.42
CA GLY A 324 -21.66 7.47 -25.85
C GLY A 324 -21.20 7.33 -24.41
N ALA A 325 -21.95 6.61 -23.59
CA ALA A 325 -21.59 6.32 -22.21
C ALA A 325 -20.30 5.48 -22.11
N ILE A 326 -20.12 4.47 -22.97
CA ILE A 326 -18.88 3.68 -23.04
C ILE A 326 -17.67 4.59 -23.36
N ARG A 327 -17.78 5.46 -24.38
CA ARG A 327 -16.71 6.40 -24.74
C ARG A 327 -16.41 7.37 -23.61
N ALA A 328 -17.43 7.91 -22.94
CA ALA A 328 -17.25 8.82 -21.80
C ALA A 328 -16.57 8.12 -20.62
N SER A 329 -16.91 6.86 -20.35
CA SER A 329 -16.27 6.03 -19.32
C SER A 329 -14.79 5.76 -19.63
N LEU A 330 -14.48 5.34 -20.85
CA LEU A 330 -13.10 5.13 -21.30
C LEU A 330 -12.28 6.44 -21.26
N LYS A 331 -12.89 7.57 -21.65
CA LYS A 331 -12.27 8.89 -21.56
C LYS A 331 -11.94 9.24 -20.10
N THR A 332 -12.87 9.00 -19.17
CA THR A 332 -12.68 9.22 -17.74
C THR A 332 -11.47 8.46 -17.21
N LEU A 333 -11.34 7.17 -17.54
CA LEU A 333 -10.21 6.34 -17.13
C LEU A 333 -8.90 6.78 -17.80
N LYS A 334 -8.93 7.17 -19.08
CA LYS A 334 -7.76 7.71 -19.79
C LYS A 334 -7.27 9.04 -19.19
N GLU A 335 -8.17 9.84 -18.62
CA GLU A 335 -7.85 11.06 -17.88
C GLU A 335 -7.27 10.82 -16.48
N GLY A 336 -7.03 9.56 -16.10
CA GLY A 336 -6.50 9.20 -14.78
C GLY A 336 -7.51 9.35 -13.63
N LYS A 337 -8.83 9.29 -13.93
CA LYS A 337 -9.90 9.45 -12.94
C LYS A 337 -10.51 8.10 -12.54
N VAL A 338 -11.29 8.11 -11.46
CA VAL A 338 -12.02 6.93 -10.99
C VAL A 338 -13.40 6.88 -11.61
N LEU A 339 -13.77 5.69 -12.10
CA LEU A 339 -15.11 5.42 -12.65
C LEU A 339 -15.90 4.56 -11.67
N GLY A 340 -17.11 4.96 -11.30
CA GLY A 340 -18.04 4.17 -10.48
C GLY A 340 -19.10 3.49 -11.34
N ILE A 341 -19.23 2.16 -11.23
CA ILE A 341 -20.19 1.37 -11.98
C ILE A 341 -20.99 0.48 -11.03
N PHE A 342 -22.28 0.38 -11.29
CA PHE A 342 -23.17 -0.63 -10.73
C PHE A 342 -23.54 -1.60 -11.86
N PRO A 343 -22.85 -2.74 -11.95
CA PRO A 343 -22.92 -3.60 -13.15
C PRO A 343 -24.25 -4.33 -13.32
N GLU A 344 -25.09 -4.36 -12.29
CA GLU A 344 -26.43 -4.94 -12.34
C GLU A 344 -27.40 -4.14 -13.22
N GLY A 345 -27.03 -2.94 -13.69
CA GLY A 345 -27.85 -2.07 -14.51
C GLY A 345 -29.14 -1.58 -13.84
N THR A 346 -29.68 -2.30 -12.86
CA THR A 346 -30.91 -1.98 -12.12
C THR A 346 -30.74 -2.18 -10.62
N ARG A 347 -31.68 -1.66 -9.80
CA ARG A 347 -31.67 -1.85 -8.35
C ARG A 347 -32.34 -3.17 -8.00
N HIS A 348 -31.62 -4.07 -7.35
CA HIS A 348 -32.14 -5.34 -6.87
C HIS A 348 -32.57 -5.29 -5.40
N LYS A 349 -33.65 -6.03 -5.05
CA LYS A 349 -34.21 -6.01 -3.69
C LYS A 349 -33.34 -6.79 -2.69
N GLU A 350 -32.61 -7.79 -3.13
CA GLU A 350 -31.93 -8.77 -2.27
C GLU A 350 -30.44 -8.47 -1.99
N GLY A 351 -29.87 -7.39 -2.54
CA GLY A 351 -28.51 -6.92 -2.19
C GLY A 351 -27.36 -7.83 -2.67
N VAL A 352 -27.64 -8.95 -3.30
CA VAL A 352 -26.64 -9.87 -3.88
C VAL A 352 -26.55 -9.61 -5.37
N MET A 353 -25.33 -9.40 -5.86
CA MET A 353 -25.10 -9.23 -7.31
C MET A 353 -25.43 -10.54 -8.04
N GLN A 354 -26.50 -10.55 -8.84
CA GLN A 354 -26.96 -11.75 -9.54
C GLN A 354 -26.41 -11.84 -10.97
N ASP A 355 -26.44 -10.76 -11.73
CA ASP A 355 -25.96 -10.72 -13.10
C ASP A 355 -25.19 -9.44 -13.39
N MET A 356 -24.07 -9.55 -14.06
CA MET A 356 -23.27 -8.41 -14.48
C MET A 356 -23.50 -8.12 -15.96
N GLU A 357 -23.90 -6.89 -16.28
CA GLU A 357 -23.99 -6.47 -17.67
C GLU A 357 -22.61 -6.48 -18.34
N SER A 358 -22.54 -7.05 -19.54
CA SER A 358 -21.30 -7.17 -20.33
C SER A 358 -20.60 -5.82 -20.60
N GLY A 359 -21.33 -4.71 -20.51
CA GLY A 359 -20.81 -3.36 -20.69
C GLY A 359 -19.75 -2.97 -19.68
N ALA A 360 -19.92 -3.36 -18.42
CA ALA A 360 -18.94 -3.07 -17.34
C ALA A 360 -17.64 -3.84 -17.56
N ALA A 361 -17.73 -5.14 -17.90
CA ALA A 361 -16.58 -5.97 -18.23
C ALA A 361 -15.84 -5.44 -19.47
N MET A 362 -16.57 -5.04 -20.51
CA MET A 362 -15.99 -4.47 -21.72
C MET A 362 -15.21 -3.17 -21.45
N ILE A 363 -15.75 -2.26 -20.61
CA ILE A 363 -15.06 -1.03 -20.24
C ILE A 363 -13.77 -1.37 -19.49
N ALA A 364 -13.80 -2.31 -18.55
CA ALA A 364 -12.63 -2.72 -17.77
C ALA A 364 -11.54 -3.33 -18.66
N LEU A 365 -11.89 -4.29 -19.51
CA LEU A 365 -10.96 -4.95 -20.43
C LEU A 365 -10.34 -3.97 -21.43
N ARG A 366 -11.15 -3.05 -22.01
CA ARG A 366 -10.66 -2.03 -22.96
C ARG A 366 -9.77 -0.98 -22.32
N SER A 367 -10.02 -0.63 -21.06
CA SER A 367 -9.20 0.34 -20.34
C SER A 367 -7.94 -0.26 -19.74
N GLY A 368 -7.91 -1.58 -19.50
CA GLY A 368 -6.84 -2.26 -18.75
C GLY A 368 -6.79 -1.87 -17.28
N CYS A 369 -7.79 -1.15 -16.77
CA CYS A 369 -7.83 -0.67 -15.39
C CYS A 369 -8.30 -1.75 -14.43
N ARG A 370 -7.70 -1.78 -13.23
CA ARG A 370 -8.12 -2.66 -12.14
C ARG A 370 -9.56 -2.36 -11.72
N MET A 371 -10.27 -3.37 -11.24
CA MET A 371 -11.60 -3.23 -10.67
C MET A 371 -11.56 -3.42 -9.17
N LEU A 372 -12.14 -2.49 -8.40
CA LEU A 372 -12.26 -2.56 -6.96
C LEU A 372 -13.70 -2.92 -6.58
N PRO A 373 -13.97 -4.16 -6.11
CA PRO A 373 -15.29 -4.54 -5.66
C PRO A 373 -15.63 -3.90 -4.31
N ALA A 374 -16.87 -3.40 -4.18
CA ALA A 374 -17.43 -2.85 -2.96
C ALA A 374 -18.81 -3.46 -2.69
N TYR A 375 -19.00 -4.04 -1.50
CA TYR A 375 -20.25 -4.67 -1.09
C TYR A 375 -20.96 -3.83 -0.03
N ILE A 376 -22.22 -3.50 -0.26
CA ILE A 376 -23.12 -2.81 0.67
C ILE A 376 -24.07 -3.85 1.27
N SER A 377 -23.98 -4.05 2.58
CA SER A 377 -24.67 -5.14 3.29
C SER A 377 -26.20 -5.03 3.30
N ARG A 378 -26.73 -3.82 3.20
CA ARG A 378 -28.18 -3.57 3.16
C ARG A 378 -28.52 -2.15 2.71
N LYS A 379 -29.79 -1.92 2.38
CA LYS A 379 -30.32 -0.57 2.13
C LYS A 379 -30.13 0.32 3.37
N PRO A 380 -29.61 1.55 3.22
CA PRO A 380 -29.51 2.50 4.31
C PRO A 380 -30.87 2.76 4.97
N ARG A 381 -30.90 2.69 6.29
CA ARG A 381 -32.09 3.00 7.09
C ARG A 381 -31.71 3.94 8.23
N LEU A 382 -32.61 4.82 8.62
CA LEU A 382 -32.40 5.77 9.71
C LEU A 382 -31.98 5.03 10.98
N PHE A 383 -30.93 5.51 11.62
CA PHE A 383 -30.38 4.99 12.87
C PHE A 383 -30.00 3.51 12.85
N THR A 384 -29.91 2.90 11.65
CA THR A 384 -29.53 1.51 11.50
C THR A 384 -28.20 1.44 10.74
N ARG A 385 -27.21 0.76 11.35
CA ARG A 385 -25.86 0.69 10.82
C ARG A 385 -25.80 -0.12 9.53
N THR A 386 -25.22 0.47 8.50
CA THR A 386 -24.91 -0.18 7.22
C THR A 386 -23.43 -0.49 7.18
N HIS A 387 -23.06 -1.70 6.75
CA HIS A 387 -21.68 -2.10 6.56
C HIS A 387 -21.31 -2.05 5.09
N VAL A 388 -20.14 -1.49 4.80
CA VAL A 388 -19.58 -1.44 3.44
C VAL A 388 -18.21 -2.09 3.47
N TYR A 389 -18.02 -3.10 2.63
CA TYR A 389 -16.79 -3.88 2.53
C TYR A 389 -16.12 -3.61 1.18
N PHE A 390 -14.80 -3.44 1.18
CA PHE A 390 -14.02 -3.32 -0.05
C PHE A 390 -13.18 -4.57 -0.25
N GLY A 391 -13.29 -5.18 -1.42
CA GLY A 391 -12.52 -6.38 -1.79
C GLY A 391 -11.12 -6.05 -2.28
N ASP A 392 -10.36 -7.09 -2.61
CA ASP A 392 -9.07 -6.93 -3.25
C ASP A 392 -9.21 -6.44 -4.69
N PRO A 393 -8.32 -5.56 -5.15
CA PRO A 393 -8.34 -5.07 -6.52
C PRO A 393 -8.12 -6.19 -7.53
N ILE A 394 -9.06 -6.35 -8.47
CA ILE A 394 -9.03 -7.37 -9.51
C ILE A 394 -8.25 -6.84 -10.72
N SER A 395 -7.16 -7.52 -11.10
CA SER A 395 -6.43 -7.24 -12.33
C SER A 395 -7.23 -7.78 -13.54
N VAL A 396 -7.23 -7.01 -14.63
CA VAL A 396 -7.86 -7.41 -15.88
C VAL A 396 -6.86 -7.68 -17.01
N LYS A 397 -5.56 -7.45 -16.73
CA LYS A 397 -4.50 -7.49 -17.73
C LYS A 397 -4.31 -8.86 -18.38
N ASP A 398 -4.36 -9.90 -17.57
CA ASP A 398 -4.22 -11.30 -18.01
C ASP A 398 -5.35 -11.74 -18.94
N ILE A 399 -6.57 -11.29 -18.68
CA ILE A 399 -7.73 -11.54 -19.54
C ILE A 399 -7.61 -10.70 -20.81
N ALA A 400 -7.33 -9.41 -20.68
CA ALA A 400 -7.24 -8.49 -21.83
C ALA A 400 -6.12 -8.89 -22.81
N ALA A 401 -5.02 -9.45 -22.33
CA ALA A 401 -3.91 -9.94 -23.17
C ALA A 401 -4.32 -11.09 -24.11
N ARG A 402 -5.37 -11.85 -23.77
CA ARG A 402 -5.91 -12.96 -24.59
C ARG A 402 -6.94 -12.49 -25.64
N GLY A 403 -7.24 -11.20 -25.67
CA GLY A 403 -8.23 -10.58 -26.55
C GLY A 403 -9.56 -10.29 -25.84
N ILE A 404 -10.31 -9.34 -26.40
CA ILE A 404 -11.59 -8.89 -25.83
C ILE A 404 -12.74 -9.49 -26.66
N ASN A 405 -13.35 -10.51 -26.13
CA ASN A 405 -14.48 -11.22 -26.72
C ASN A 405 -15.54 -11.54 -25.63
N LYS A 406 -16.55 -12.30 -25.96
CA LYS A 406 -17.61 -12.68 -25.03
C LYS A 406 -17.04 -13.49 -23.85
N ASP A 407 -16.19 -14.47 -24.14
CA ASP A 407 -15.62 -15.37 -23.11
C ASP A 407 -14.76 -14.59 -22.11
N SER A 408 -13.99 -13.61 -22.57
CA SER A 408 -13.22 -12.74 -21.68
C SER A 408 -14.09 -11.84 -20.80
N CYS A 409 -15.24 -11.37 -21.32
CA CYS A 409 -16.21 -10.63 -20.51
C CYS A 409 -16.87 -11.54 -19.47
N ASP A 410 -17.25 -12.75 -19.85
CA ASP A 410 -17.88 -13.74 -18.96
C ASP A 410 -16.89 -14.18 -17.86
N GLU A 411 -15.62 -14.42 -18.19
CA GLU A 411 -14.57 -14.72 -17.20
C GLU A 411 -14.38 -13.59 -16.20
N LEU A 412 -14.31 -12.33 -16.66
CA LEU A 412 -14.16 -11.19 -15.75
C LEU A 412 -15.40 -11.04 -14.85
N SER A 413 -16.60 -11.25 -15.41
CA SER A 413 -17.85 -11.22 -14.65
C SER A 413 -17.85 -12.26 -13.53
N GLU A 414 -17.39 -13.47 -13.81
CA GLU A 414 -17.27 -14.52 -12.78
C GLU A 414 -16.23 -14.19 -11.71
N ARG A 415 -15.08 -13.61 -12.07
CA ARG A 415 -14.08 -13.15 -11.07
C ARG A 415 -14.66 -12.10 -10.13
N ILE A 416 -15.45 -11.18 -10.65
CA ILE A 416 -16.11 -10.16 -9.83
C ILE A 416 -17.18 -10.81 -8.94
N ALA A 417 -17.99 -11.73 -9.49
CA ALA A 417 -18.98 -12.45 -8.70
C ALA A 417 -18.36 -13.27 -7.56
N GLN A 418 -17.20 -13.90 -7.79
CA GLN A 418 -16.44 -14.60 -6.74
C GLN A 418 -15.96 -13.65 -5.64
N ALA A 419 -15.39 -12.49 -6.02
CA ALA A 419 -14.97 -11.48 -5.05
C ALA A 419 -16.14 -10.98 -4.21
N TYR A 420 -17.32 -10.82 -4.84
CA TYR A 420 -18.54 -10.44 -4.12
C TYR A 420 -19.00 -11.51 -3.13
N ARG A 421 -19.05 -12.78 -3.55
CA ARG A 421 -19.40 -13.90 -2.64
C ARG A 421 -18.52 -13.92 -1.41
N ALA A 422 -17.22 -13.72 -1.57
CA ALA A 422 -16.28 -13.64 -0.44
C ALA A 422 -16.61 -12.50 0.54
N LEU A 423 -16.97 -11.30 0.03
CA LEU A 423 -17.36 -10.18 0.88
C LEU A 423 -18.71 -10.39 1.59
N VAL A 424 -19.65 -11.09 0.96
CA VAL A 424 -20.93 -11.47 1.58
C VAL A 424 -20.69 -12.47 2.72
N GLU A 425 -19.87 -13.50 2.49
CA GLU A 425 -19.51 -14.48 3.50
C GLU A 425 -18.79 -13.85 4.70
N GLU A 426 -17.88 -12.91 4.43
CA GLU A 426 -17.20 -12.15 5.48
C GLU A 426 -18.21 -11.34 6.33
N HIS A 427 -19.16 -10.67 5.67
CA HIS A 427 -20.21 -9.96 6.39
C HIS A 427 -21.05 -10.89 7.27
N GLN A 428 -21.42 -12.07 6.75
CA GLN A 428 -22.21 -13.05 7.50
C GLN A 428 -21.46 -13.56 8.74
N LYS A 429 -20.16 -13.85 8.62
CA LYS A 429 -19.30 -14.21 9.76
C LYS A 429 -19.25 -13.10 10.80
N ASN A 430 -18.95 -11.88 10.40
CA ASN A 430 -18.85 -10.73 11.31
C ASN A 430 -20.17 -10.37 12.01
N THR A 431 -21.32 -10.80 11.44
CA THR A 431 -22.63 -10.59 12.06
C THR A 431 -23.10 -11.78 12.90
N ALA A 432 -22.51 -12.97 12.72
CA ALA A 432 -22.77 -14.14 13.56
C ALA A 432 -21.98 -14.09 14.88
N ASP A 433 -20.81 -13.42 14.85
CA ASP A 433 -19.91 -13.27 16.02
C ASP A 433 -20.23 -12.02 16.86
N ALA A 434 -21.20 -11.19 16.47
CA ALA A 434 -21.62 -9.94 17.16
C ALA A 434 -23.00 -10.07 17.83
#